data_74c5dfb14d2d7e8135c05c67b96e2802
#
_entry.id   74c5dfb14d2d7e8135c05c67b96e2802
#
_cell.length_a   1.000
_cell.length_b   1.000
_cell.length_c   1.000
_cell.angle_alpha   90.00
_cell.angle_beta   90.00
_cell.angle_gamma   90.00
#
_symmetry.space_group_name_H-M   'P 1'
#
loop_
_entity.id
_entity.type
_entity.pdbx_description
1 polymer ?
#
loop_
_entity_poly.entity_id
_entity_poly.type
_entity_poly.pdbx_seq_one_letter_code
_entity_poly.pdbx_strand_id
1 'polypeptide(L)'
;MNSIILFQDKKIFKLLAITAVAITIIGFLVDLRNTFNYPGTDFRNRVVGARLALEGIDPYFFKWQPGLAKTFYDPLDIPTELVSKLSVPPTVLVIHALFAKLSYLPQKLIWLGVQWATLLETVGIILKTAKSPSIKKLVLAVSFFFANSLFWRIHINSGQIYIVYIFLLSIAWILLNNPLKFNELYSGFFVGITASLRPSFVLFSIPFLIGRKIH
;
A
#
# COMPACT_ATOMS: atom_id res chain seq x y z
N MET A 1 23.83 -18.37 -34.05
CA MET A 1 22.38 -18.19 -33.89
C MET A 1 22.00 -17.68 -32.51
N ASN A 2 22.67 -18.07 -31.40
CA ASN A 2 22.32 -17.67 -30.03
C ASN A 2 22.62 -16.19 -29.68
N SER A 3 23.62 -15.55 -30.27
CA SER A 3 23.99 -14.16 -29.96
C SER A 3 22.99 -13.12 -30.47
N ILE A 4 22.39 -13.35 -31.63
CA ILE A 4 21.36 -12.44 -32.21
C ILE A 4 20.10 -12.49 -31.38
N ILE A 5 19.68 -13.66 -30.93
CA ILE A 5 18.49 -13.85 -30.05
C ILE A 5 18.71 -13.13 -28.71
N LEU A 6 19.88 -13.26 -28.10
CA LEU A 6 20.25 -12.58 -26.86
C LEU A 6 20.28 -11.05 -26.99
N PHE A 7 20.75 -10.55 -28.14
CA PHE A 7 20.79 -9.10 -28.40
C PHE A 7 19.39 -8.53 -28.64
N GLN A 8 18.55 -9.25 -29.35
CA GLN A 8 17.14 -8.89 -29.58
C GLN A 8 16.36 -8.89 -28.27
N ASP A 9 16.59 -9.84 -27.37
CA ASP A 9 15.98 -9.91 -26.04
C ASP A 9 16.36 -8.71 -25.16
N LYS A 10 17.62 -8.25 -25.21
CA LYS A 10 18.07 -7.05 -24.48
C LYS A 10 17.39 -5.78 -24.99
N LYS A 11 17.24 -5.62 -26.31
CA LYS A 11 16.53 -4.46 -26.91
C LYS A 11 15.07 -4.41 -26.50
N ILE A 12 14.37 -5.56 -26.58
CA ILE A 12 12.97 -5.70 -26.19
C ILE A 12 12.81 -5.36 -24.69
N PHE A 13 13.68 -5.88 -23.85
CA PHE A 13 13.63 -5.58 -22.42
C PHE A 13 13.84 -4.08 -22.14
N LYS A 14 14.80 -3.44 -22.80
CA LYS A 14 15.04 -2.00 -22.66
C LYS A 14 13.83 -1.19 -23.12
N LEU A 15 13.20 -1.55 -24.24
CA LEU A 15 12.01 -0.88 -24.74
C LEU A 15 10.85 -1.01 -23.74
N LEU A 16 10.58 -2.23 -23.25
CA LEU A 16 9.56 -2.46 -22.24
C LEU A 16 9.81 -1.67 -20.96
N ALA A 17 11.04 -1.60 -20.49
CA ALA A 17 11.40 -0.84 -19.30
C ALA A 17 11.16 0.68 -19.52
N ILE A 18 11.57 1.24 -20.65
CA ILE A 18 11.34 2.66 -20.97
C ILE A 18 9.83 2.93 -21.07
N THR A 19 9.07 2.06 -21.74
CA THR A 19 7.61 2.18 -21.87
C THR A 19 6.95 2.10 -20.49
N ALA A 20 7.36 1.16 -19.65
CA ALA A 20 6.83 1.01 -18.30
C ALA A 20 7.09 2.27 -17.46
N VAL A 21 8.29 2.85 -17.53
CA VAL A 21 8.62 4.09 -16.83
C VAL A 21 7.75 5.24 -17.33
N ALA A 22 7.63 5.42 -18.64
CA ALA A 22 6.83 6.50 -19.22
C ALA A 22 5.36 6.40 -18.81
N ILE A 23 4.77 5.20 -18.91
CA ILE A 23 3.38 4.95 -18.52
C ILE A 23 3.18 5.13 -17.01
N THR A 24 4.16 4.73 -16.20
CA THR A 24 4.15 4.94 -14.74
C THR A 24 4.13 6.43 -14.39
N ILE A 25 4.97 7.24 -15.05
CA ILE A 25 4.98 8.70 -14.86
C ILE A 25 3.62 9.31 -15.23
N ILE A 26 3.06 8.94 -16.37
CA ILE A 26 1.73 9.40 -16.79
C ILE A 26 0.67 8.99 -15.76
N GLY A 27 0.72 7.73 -15.31
CA GLY A 27 -0.17 7.22 -14.28
C GLY A 27 -0.10 8.02 -12.98
N PHE A 28 1.12 8.30 -12.52
CA PHE A 28 1.33 9.12 -11.32
C PHE A 28 0.78 10.55 -11.49
N LEU A 29 1.03 11.19 -12.63
CA LEU A 29 0.53 12.55 -12.89
C LEU A 29 -1.00 12.60 -12.92
N VAL A 30 -1.65 11.57 -13.47
CA VAL A 30 -3.12 11.45 -13.46
C VAL A 30 -3.62 11.29 -12.02
N ASP A 31 -2.99 10.43 -11.21
CA ASP A 31 -3.37 10.24 -9.81
C ASP A 31 -3.11 11.49 -8.97
N LEU A 32 -2.00 12.18 -9.22
CA LEU A 32 -1.69 13.46 -8.58
C LEU A 32 -2.78 14.50 -8.85
N ARG A 33 -3.16 14.68 -10.13
CA ARG A 33 -4.26 15.57 -10.51
C ARG A 33 -5.57 15.19 -9.83
N ASN A 34 -5.88 13.90 -9.83
CA ASN A 34 -7.12 13.39 -9.25
C ASN A 34 -7.17 13.55 -7.73
N THR A 35 -6.03 13.47 -7.04
CA THR A 35 -5.93 13.61 -5.59
C THR A 35 -6.46 14.95 -5.08
N PHE A 36 -6.42 16.02 -5.89
CA PHE A 36 -7.03 17.30 -5.52
C PHE A 36 -8.56 17.23 -5.49
N ASN A 37 -9.18 16.41 -6.32
CA ASN A 37 -10.62 16.38 -6.53
C ASN A 37 -11.34 15.25 -5.77
N TYR A 38 -10.66 14.12 -5.49
CA TYR A 38 -11.28 12.97 -4.84
C TYR A 38 -11.45 13.15 -3.33
N PRO A 39 -12.57 12.68 -2.77
CA PRO A 39 -12.85 12.77 -1.33
C PRO A 39 -11.92 11.90 -0.48
N GLY A 40 -11.36 10.80 -1.04
CA GLY A 40 -10.53 9.84 -0.28
C GLY A 40 -11.33 9.15 0.81
N THR A 41 -12.36 8.39 0.43
CA THR A 41 -13.38 7.86 1.33
C THR A 41 -12.80 7.14 2.55
N ASP A 42 -11.99 6.11 2.32
CA ASP A 42 -11.38 5.33 3.40
C ASP A 42 -10.18 6.04 4.05
N PHE A 43 -9.53 6.92 3.31
CA PHE A 43 -8.47 7.75 3.87
C PHE A 43 -9.02 8.76 4.87
N ARG A 44 -10.15 9.42 4.53
CA ARG A 44 -10.75 10.43 5.37
C ARG A 44 -11.18 9.88 6.72
N ASN A 45 -11.88 8.74 6.75
CA ASN A 45 -12.32 8.17 8.01
C ASN A 45 -11.13 7.77 8.91
N ARG A 46 -10.01 7.31 8.34
CA ARG A 46 -8.79 7.02 9.11
C ARG A 46 -8.12 8.29 9.64
N VAL A 47 -8.07 9.35 8.84
CA VAL A 47 -7.53 10.65 9.30
C VAL A 47 -8.37 11.22 10.43
N VAL A 48 -9.70 11.18 10.30
CA VAL A 48 -10.62 11.62 11.36
C VAL A 48 -10.48 10.72 12.58
N GLY A 49 -10.46 9.39 12.39
CA GLY A 49 -10.26 8.43 13.47
C GLY A 49 -8.94 8.64 14.22
N ALA A 50 -7.84 8.91 13.50
CA ALA A 50 -6.55 9.20 14.11
C ALA A 50 -6.57 10.50 14.94
N ARG A 51 -7.24 11.55 14.47
CA ARG A 51 -7.41 12.81 15.21
C ARG A 51 -8.21 12.60 16.48
N LEU A 52 -9.32 11.87 16.41
CA LEU A 52 -10.14 11.54 17.57
C LEU A 52 -9.34 10.74 18.60
N ALA A 53 -8.61 9.72 18.15
CA ALA A 53 -7.77 8.91 19.03
C ALA A 53 -6.67 9.74 19.74
N LEU A 54 -6.09 10.74 19.08
CA LEU A 54 -5.11 11.66 19.68
C LEU A 54 -5.72 12.57 20.76
N GLU A 55 -7.01 12.88 20.67
CA GLU A 55 -7.77 13.64 21.67
C GLU A 55 -8.40 12.74 22.74
N GLY A 56 -8.11 11.44 22.74
CA GLY A 56 -8.68 10.48 23.68
C GLY A 56 -10.16 10.16 23.46
N ILE A 57 -10.70 10.49 22.29
CA ILE A 57 -12.10 10.23 21.91
C ILE A 57 -12.18 8.90 21.16
N ASP A 58 -13.16 8.06 21.51
CA ASP A 58 -13.38 6.80 20.81
C ASP A 58 -13.77 7.04 19.34
N PRO A 59 -12.94 6.65 18.37
CA PRO A 59 -13.21 6.95 16.97
C PRO A 59 -14.28 6.05 16.34
N TYR A 60 -14.64 4.93 16.98
CA TYR A 60 -15.60 3.95 16.42
C TYR A 60 -17.05 4.31 16.70
N PHE A 61 -17.31 5.09 17.78
CA PHE A 61 -18.66 5.50 18.18
C PHE A 61 -18.86 7.01 18.10
N PHE A 62 -17.82 7.77 17.73
CA PHE A 62 -17.95 9.21 17.59
C PHE A 62 -18.88 9.60 16.45
N LYS A 63 -19.78 10.56 16.73
CA LYS A 63 -20.63 11.23 15.74
C LYS A 63 -20.42 12.72 15.81
N TRP A 64 -20.06 13.30 14.69
CA TRP A 64 -19.89 14.73 14.60
C TRP A 64 -21.25 15.44 14.69
N GLN A 65 -21.29 16.55 15.44
CA GLN A 65 -22.46 17.41 15.59
C GLN A 65 -22.08 18.87 15.34
N PRO A 66 -23.02 19.72 14.90
CA PRO A 66 -22.82 21.16 14.77
C PRO A 66 -22.29 21.75 16.10
N GLY A 67 -21.23 22.54 16.01
CA GLY A 67 -20.52 23.09 17.16
C GLY A 67 -19.21 22.37 17.53
N LEU A 68 -19.01 21.15 17.08
CA LEU A 68 -17.73 20.46 17.23
C LEU A 68 -16.70 20.89 16.17
N ALA A 69 -15.42 20.65 16.46
CA ALA A 69 -14.33 21.00 15.55
C ALA A 69 -14.53 20.34 14.16
N LYS A 70 -14.43 21.16 13.11
CA LYS A 70 -14.55 20.69 11.71
C LYS A 70 -13.46 19.69 11.31
N THR A 71 -12.38 19.59 12.05
CA THR A 71 -11.30 18.60 11.85
C THR A 71 -11.75 17.18 12.11
N PHE A 72 -12.84 16.97 12.85
CA PHE A 72 -13.45 15.68 13.14
C PHE A 72 -14.63 15.35 12.22
N TYR A 73 -14.95 16.25 11.28
CA TYR A 73 -16.07 16.04 10.36
C TYR A 73 -15.69 15.11 9.22
N ASP A 74 -16.42 14.02 9.07
CA ASP A 74 -16.42 13.17 7.89
C ASP A 74 -17.76 13.28 7.17
N PRO A 75 -17.82 13.88 5.95
CA PRO A 75 -19.07 14.05 5.22
C PRO A 75 -19.69 12.73 4.74
N LEU A 76 -18.96 11.63 4.86
CA LEU A 76 -19.42 10.29 4.46
C LEU A 76 -19.93 9.47 5.65
N ASP A 77 -19.75 9.98 6.87
CA ASP A 77 -20.31 9.33 8.05
C ASP A 77 -21.83 9.54 8.10
N ILE A 78 -22.57 8.49 8.47
CA ILE A 78 -24.04 8.51 8.54
C ILE A 78 -24.43 8.88 9.96
N PRO A 79 -25.05 10.07 10.19
CA PRO A 79 -25.33 10.54 11.55
C PRO A 79 -26.31 9.66 12.35
N THR A 80 -27.18 8.91 11.63
CA THR A 80 -28.21 8.05 12.25
C THR A 80 -27.69 6.66 12.64
N GLU A 81 -26.49 6.27 12.20
CA GLU A 81 -25.88 5.00 12.59
C GLU A 81 -25.15 5.16 13.93
N LEU A 82 -25.22 4.12 14.79
CA LEU A 82 -24.56 4.12 16.12
C LEU A 82 -23.04 4.09 16.02
N VAL A 83 -22.52 3.38 15.01
CA VAL A 83 -21.07 3.27 14.78
C VAL A 83 -20.60 4.21 13.67
N SER A 84 -19.36 4.68 13.77
CA SER A 84 -18.74 5.45 12.70
C SER A 84 -18.41 4.56 11.49
N LYS A 85 -18.11 5.17 10.34
CA LYS A 85 -17.61 4.42 9.17
C LYS A 85 -16.20 3.87 9.31
N LEU A 86 -15.56 4.09 10.44
CA LEU A 86 -14.22 3.58 10.70
C LEU A 86 -14.24 2.06 10.93
N SER A 87 -13.65 1.31 10.01
CA SER A 87 -13.64 -0.16 10.02
C SER A 87 -12.23 -0.77 10.07
N VAL A 88 -11.25 0.00 10.56
CA VAL A 88 -9.86 -0.44 10.64
C VAL A 88 -9.40 -0.64 12.08
N PRO A 89 -8.43 -1.54 12.35
CA PRO A 89 -7.84 -1.69 13.68
C PRO A 89 -7.17 -0.39 14.17
N PRO A 90 -7.07 -0.16 15.50
CA PRO A 90 -6.40 1.01 16.06
C PRO A 90 -4.94 1.20 15.57
N THR A 91 -4.25 0.11 15.29
CA THR A 91 -2.88 0.10 14.76
C THR A 91 -2.75 0.84 13.42
N VAL A 92 -3.78 0.83 12.58
CA VAL A 92 -3.80 1.61 11.33
C VAL A 92 -3.88 3.10 11.63
N LEU A 93 -4.59 3.51 12.69
CA LEU A 93 -4.70 4.91 13.08
C LEU A 93 -3.36 5.49 13.53
N VAL A 94 -2.48 4.68 14.12
CA VAL A 94 -1.13 5.10 14.51
C VAL A 94 -0.33 5.61 13.30
N ILE A 95 -0.47 4.98 12.13
CA ILE A 95 0.19 5.44 10.91
C ILE A 95 -0.31 6.83 10.51
N HIS A 96 -1.63 7.05 10.58
CA HIS A 96 -2.23 8.34 10.22
C HIS A 96 -2.03 9.40 11.29
N ALA A 97 -1.82 9.01 12.55
CA ALA A 97 -1.55 9.93 13.66
C ALA A 97 -0.25 10.73 13.44
N LEU A 98 0.75 10.16 12.75
CA LEU A 98 2.03 10.83 12.48
C LEU A 98 1.87 12.17 11.73
N PHE A 99 0.82 12.31 10.94
CA PHE A 99 0.54 13.53 10.16
C PHE A 99 -0.88 14.09 10.37
N ALA A 100 -1.60 13.60 11.39
CA ALA A 100 -2.99 13.97 11.66
C ALA A 100 -3.20 15.48 11.90
N LYS A 101 -2.17 16.20 12.40
CA LYS A 101 -2.21 17.66 12.64
C LYS A 101 -2.18 18.50 11.36
N LEU A 102 -1.74 17.92 10.24
CA LEU A 102 -1.75 18.61 8.94
C LEU A 102 -3.18 18.81 8.45
N SER A 103 -3.39 19.79 7.58
CA SER A 103 -4.65 19.90 6.83
C SER A 103 -4.84 18.70 5.89
N TYR A 104 -6.08 18.46 5.45
CA TYR A 104 -6.43 17.21 4.77
C TYR A 104 -5.70 17.01 3.42
N LEU A 105 -5.51 18.08 2.63
CA LEU A 105 -4.86 17.96 1.33
C LEU A 105 -3.38 17.53 1.41
N PRO A 106 -2.51 18.15 2.22
CA PRO A 106 -1.15 17.63 2.43
C PRO A 106 -1.10 16.17 2.86
N GLN A 107 -2.02 15.73 3.71
CA GLN A 107 -2.09 14.32 4.11
C GLN A 107 -2.41 13.41 2.92
N LYS A 108 -3.35 13.80 2.04
CA LYS A 108 -3.65 13.05 0.80
C LYS A 108 -2.43 12.95 -0.11
N LEU A 109 -1.67 14.04 -0.26
CA LEU A 109 -0.46 14.06 -1.10
C LEU A 109 0.64 13.18 -0.52
N ILE A 110 0.86 13.22 0.79
CA ILE A 110 1.79 12.31 1.48
C ILE A 110 1.36 10.86 1.25
N TRP A 111 0.06 10.57 1.42
CA TRP A 111 -0.45 9.22 1.25
C TRP A 111 -0.35 8.72 -0.20
N LEU A 112 -0.59 9.58 -1.18
CA LEU A 112 -0.33 9.28 -2.59
C LEU A 112 1.14 8.91 -2.81
N GLY A 113 2.06 9.68 -2.25
CA GLY A 113 3.51 9.38 -2.31
C GLY A 113 3.84 8.02 -1.69
N VAL A 114 3.29 7.71 -0.52
CA VAL A 114 3.45 6.40 0.14
C VAL A 114 2.94 5.26 -0.73
N GLN A 115 1.73 5.39 -1.30
CA GLN A 115 1.14 4.35 -2.15
C GLN A 115 1.98 4.08 -3.41
N TRP A 116 2.43 5.13 -4.09
CA TRP A 116 3.28 4.98 -5.27
C TRP A 116 4.69 4.48 -4.94
N ALA A 117 5.30 4.97 -3.86
CA ALA A 117 6.60 4.48 -3.41
C ALA A 117 6.54 2.97 -3.08
N THR A 118 5.55 2.53 -2.31
CA THR A 118 5.39 1.11 -1.97
C THR A 118 5.09 0.23 -3.19
N LEU A 119 4.34 0.73 -4.19
CA LEU A 119 4.15 0.03 -5.46
C LEU A 119 5.47 -0.16 -6.19
N LEU A 120 6.24 0.93 -6.38
CA LEU A 120 7.50 0.90 -7.12
C LEU A 120 8.54 0.01 -6.43
N GLU A 121 8.66 0.13 -5.10
CA GLU A 121 9.55 -0.72 -4.31
C GLU A 121 9.15 -2.20 -4.38
N THR A 122 7.84 -2.52 -4.33
CA THR A 122 7.35 -3.89 -4.49
C THR A 122 7.75 -4.45 -5.87
N VAL A 123 7.53 -3.69 -6.94
CA VAL A 123 7.93 -4.08 -8.29
C VAL A 123 9.44 -4.26 -8.38
N GLY A 124 10.22 -3.34 -7.81
CA GLY A 124 11.69 -3.42 -7.74
C GLY A 124 12.16 -4.68 -7.03
N ILE A 125 11.54 -5.02 -5.91
CA ILE A 125 11.79 -6.25 -5.15
C ILE A 125 11.56 -7.49 -6.03
N ILE A 126 10.40 -7.57 -6.69
CA ILE A 126 10.06 -8.72 -7.53
C ILE A 126 11.01 -8.83 -8.72
N LEU A 127 11.36 -7.70 -9.36
CA LEU A 127 12.32 -7.69 -10.47
C LEU A 127 13.72 -8.14 -10.05
N LYS A 128 14.16 -7.76 -8.84
CA LYS A 128 15.47 -8.15 -8.29
C LYS A 128 15.52 -9.64 -7.95
N THR A 129 14.43 -10.20 -7.44
CA THR A 129 14.35 -11.61 -7.03
C THR A 129 14.03 -12.55 -8.19
N ALA A 130 13.40 -12.07 -9.25
CA ALA A 130 13.07 -12.87 -10.44
C ALA A 130 14.33 -13.38 -11.14
N LYS A 131 14.48 -14.70 -11.25
CA LYS A 131 15.65 -15.36 -11.86
C LYS A 131 15.59 -15.38 -13.41
N SER A 132 14.39 -15.47 -13.96
CA SER A 132 14.19 -15.59 -15.42
C SER A 132 13.96 -14.22 -16.07
N PRO A 133 14.63 -13.94 -17.21
CA PRO A 133 14.35 -12.75 -18.02
C PRO A 133 12.89 -12.65 -18.47
N SER A 134 12.26 -13.78 -18.76
CA SER A 134 10.82 -13.82 -19.15
C SER A 134 9.92 -13.38 -17.99
N ILE A 135 10.21 -13.80 -16.76
CA ILE A 135 9.49 -13.35 -15.57
C ILE A 135 9.68 -11.84 -15.37
N LYS A 136 10.89 -11.31 -15.54
CA LYS A 136 11.13 -9.86 -15.44
C LYS A 136 10.31 -9.07 -16.48
N LYS A 137 10.25 -9.54 -17.73
CA LYS A 137 9.40 -8.92 -18.78
C LYS A 137 7.93 -8.95 -18.38
N LEU A 138 7.45 -10.10 -17.89
CA LEU A 138 6.07 -10.25 -17.44
C LEU A 138 5.75 -9.31 -16.26
N VAL A 139 6.63 -9.22 -15.26
CA VAL A 139 6.47 -8.32 -14.11
C VAL A 139 6.36 -6.88 -14.56
N LEU A 140 7.25 -6.42 -15.44
CA LEU A 140 7.17 -5.07 -16.01
C LEU A 140 5.83 -4.85 -16.73
N ALA A 141 5.44 -5.76 -17.63
CA ALA A 141 4.20 -5.65 -18.37
C ALA A 141 2.97 -5.60 -17.43
N VAL A 142 2.88 -6.53 -16.49
CA VAL A 142 1.76 -6.58 -15.52
C VAL A 142 1.73 -5.33 -14.64
N SER A 143 2.90 -4.85 -14.18
CA SER A 143 2.98 -3.71 -13.26
C SER A 143 2.47 -2.41 -13.90
N PHE A 144 2.81 -2.12 -15.15
CA PHE A 144 2.31 -0.89 -15.76
C PHE A 144 0.83 -1.01 -16.18
N PHE A 145 0.35 -2.19 -16.57
CA PHE A 145 -1.08 -2.42 -16.75
C PHE A 145 -1.85 -2.23 -15.45
N PHE A 146 -1.35 -2.79 -14.36
CA PHE A 146 -1.93 -2.64 -13.03
C PHE A 146 -1.98 -1.16 -12.60
N ALA A 147 -0.85 -0.45 -12.68
CA ALA A 147 -0.73 0.97 -12.28
C ALA A 147 -1.64 1.91 -13.10
N ASN A 148 -2.13 1.47 -14.26
CA ASN A 148 -3.08 2.23 -15.07
C ASN A 148 -4.49 1.62 -15.09
N SER A 149 -4.73 0.56 -14.33
CA SER A 149 -6.03 -0.10 -14.24
C SER A 149 -7.04 0.73 -13.45
N LEU A 150 -8.32 0.46 -13.69
CA LEU A 150 -9.41 0.99 -12.88
C LEU A 150 -9.27 0.62 -11.40
N PHE A 151 -8.79 -0.60 -11.11
CA PHE A 151 -8.58 -1.07 -9.74
C PHE A 151 -7.54 -0.22 -8.99
N TRP A 152 -6.43 0.13 -9.64
CA TRP A 152 -5.44 1.03 -9.06
C TRP A 152 -6.02 2.43 -8.83
N ARG A 153 -6.78 2.97 -9.79
CA ARG A 153 -7.44 4.26 -9.63
C ARG A 153 -8.40 4.29 -8.44
N ILE A 154 -9.23 3.25 -8.30
CA ILE A 154 -10.14 3.11 -7.15
C ILE A 154 -9.34 3.02 -5.85
N HIS A 155 -8.24 2.24 -5.84
CA HIS A 155 -7.36 2.12 -4.69
C HIS A 155 -6.79 3.47 -4.24
N ILE A 156 -6.25 4.26 -5.17
CA ILE A 156 -5.74 5.62 -4.90
C ILE A 156 -6.86 6.55 -4.44
N ASN A 157 -7.99 6.58 -5.15
CA ASN A 157 -9.08 7.51 -4.89
C ASN A 157 -9.76 7.27 -3.54
N SER A 158 -9.87 6.01 -3.12
CA SER A 158 -10.38 5.67 -1.80
C SER A 158 -9.32 5.85 -0.70
N GLY A 159 -8.04 5.93 -1.10
CA GLY A 159 -6.91 6.01 -0.18
C GLY A 159 -6.63 4.71 0.55
N GLN A 160 -6.79 3.57 -0.14
CA GLN A 160 -6.60 2.23 0.44
C GLN A 160 -5.16 1.99 0.92
N ILE A 161 -4.99 1.03 1.84
CA ILE A 161 -3.69 0.67 2.43
C ILE A 161 -3.12 -0.66 1.88
N TYR A 162 -3.84 -1.35 1.00
CA TYR A 162 -3.49 -2.72 0.60
C TYR A 162 -2.11 -2.86 -0.05
N ILE A 163 -1.65 -1.85 -0.81
CA ILE A 163 -0.33 -1.89 -1.43
C ILE A 163 0.80 -1.87 -0.39
N VAL A 164 0.57 -1.20 0.76
CA VAL A 164 1.51 -1.21 1.87
C VAL A 164 1.64 -2.61 2.47
N TYR A 165 0.53 -3.35 2.59
CA TYR A 165 0.58 -4.74 3.05
C TYR A 165 1.38 -5.63 2.09
N ILE A 166 1.16 -5.49 0.78
CA ILE A 166 1.91 -6.25 -0.25
C ILE A 166 3.40 -5.93 -0.15
N PHE A 167 3.76 -4.67 0.04
CA PHE A 167 5.14 -4.24 0.23
C PHE A 167 5.78 -4.87 1.45
N LEU A 168 5.14 -4.81 2.62
CA LEU A 168 5.64 -5.41 3.87
C LEU A 168 5.83 -6.94 3.73
N LEU A 169 4.89 -7.63 3.09
CA LEU A 169 5.01 -9.06 2.80
C LEU A 169 6.12 -9.35 1.79
N SER A 170 6.37 -8.47 0.83
CA SER A 170 7.48 -8.61 -0.12
C SER A 170 8.83 -8.46 0.57
N ILE A 171 8.95 -7.55 1.55
CA ILE A 171 10.14 -7.44 2.41
C ILE A 171 10.30 -8.72 3.23
N ALA A 172 9.24 -9.20 3.88
CA ALA A 172 9.28 -10.45 4.65
C ALA A 172 9.77 -11.62 3.80
N TRP A 173 9.28 -11.72 2.56
CA TRP A 173 9.69 -12.75 1.60
C TRP A 173 11.17 -12.67 1.25
N ILE A 174 11.69 -11.47 0.96
CA ILE A 174 13.14 -11.30 0.67
C ILE A 174 13.97 -11.70 1.87
N LEU A 175 13.62 -11.21 3.06
CA LEU A 175 14.36 -11.50 4.28
C LEU A 175 14.39 -13.02 4.54
N LEU A 176 13.28 -13.71 4.36
CA LEU A 176 13.22 -15.16 4.57
C LEU A 176 14.15 -15.92 3.60
N ASN A 177 14.29 -15.45 2.37
CA ASN A 177 15.13 -16.09 1.35
C ASN A 177 16.57 -15.56 1.30
N ASN A 178 16.97 -14.72 2.25
CA ASN A 178 18.32 -14.17 2.33
C ASN A 178 19.12 -14.92 3.41
N PRO A 179 20.37 -15.33 3.16
CA PRO A 179 21.21 -16.05 4.15
C PRO A 179 21.79 -15.15 5.26
N LEU A 180 21.09 -14.11 5.66
CA LEU A 180 21.49 -13.24 6.76
C LEU A 180 21.19 -13.87 8.13
N LYS A 181 22.03 -13.57 9.12
CA LYS A 181 21.76 -13.93 10.51
C LYS A 181 20.46 -13.24 10.97
N PHE A 182 19.55 -13.98 11.63
CA PHE A 182 18.24 -13.50 12.09
C PHE A 182 17.22 -13.12 10.99
N ASN A 183 17.40 -13.56 9.76
CA ASN A 183 16.47 -13.33 8.66
C ASN A 183 15.04 -13.76 8.96
N GLU A 184 14.85 -14.90 9.63
CA GLU A 184 13.53 -15.40 10.06
C GLU A 184 12.86 -14.47 11.07
N LEU A 185 13.64 -13.92 12.03
CA LEU A 185 13.12 -12.98 13.01
C LEU A 185 12.64 -11.69 12.35
N TYR A 186 13.45 -11.13 11.46
CA TYR A 186 13.06 -9.93 10.71
C TYR A 186 11.88 -10.18 9.78
N SER A 187 11.85 -11.31 9.09
CA SER A 187 10.69 -11.70 8.27
C SER A 187 9.42 -11.80 9.12
N GLY A 188 9.51 -12.50 10.26
CA GLY A 188 8.40 -12.63 11.21
C GLY A 188 7.93 -11.27 11.76
N PHE A 189 8.84 -10.33 11.99
CA PHE A 189 8.51 -8.96 12.40
C PHE A 189 7.63 -8.25 11.36
N PHE A 190 7.98 -8.29 10.06
CA PHE A 190 7.17 -7.67 9.01
C PHE A 190 5.82 -8.37 8.81
N VAL A 191 5.76 -9.70 8.94
CA VAL A 191 4.48 -10.43 8.95
C VAL A 191 3.63 -10.01 10.15
N GLY A 192 4.23 -9.88 11.33
CA GLY A 192 3.55 -9.42 12.55
C GLY A 192 2.99 -8.00 12.42
N ILE A 193 3.77 -7.05 11.86
CA ILE A 193 3.26 -5.71 11.56
C ILE A 193 2.06 -5.80 10.61
N THR A 194 2.17 -6.56 9.53
CA THR A 194 1.08 -6.69 8.56
C THR A 194 -0.18 -7.28 9.20
N ALA A 195 -0.03 -8.29 10.05
CA ALA A 195 -1.13 -8.90 10.80
C ALA A 195 -1.75 -7.93 11.83
N SER A 196 -0.94 -7.08 12.47
CA SER A 196 -1.46 -6.05 13.39
C SER A 196 -2.29 -4.98 12.67
N LEU A 197 -1.92 -4.63 11.46
CA LEU A 197 -2.66 -3.68 10.62
C LEU A 197 -3.92 -4.30 10.01
N ARG A 198 -3.92 -5.60 9.76
CA ARG A 198 -5.07 -6.36 9.27
C ARG A 198 -5.00 -7.81 9.80
N PRO A 199 -5.80 -8.16 10.82
CA PRO A 199 -5.70 -9.46 11.51
C PRO A 199 -5.84 -10.68 10.59
N SER A 200 -6.58 -10.59 9.49
CA SER A 200 -6.70 -11.70 8.52
C SER A 200 -5.35 -12.12 7.91
N PHE A 201 -4.33 -11.24 7.92
CA PHE A 201 -3.01 -11.58 7.42
C PHE A 201 -2.20 -12.50 8.36
N VAL A 202 -2.67 -12.76 9.58
CA VAL A 202 -2.08 -13.79 10.44
C VAL A 202 -2.04 -15.16 9.74
N LEU A 203 -2.99 -15.41 8.83
CA LEU A 203 -3.01 -16.65 8.03
C LEU A 203 -1.76 -16.84 7.16
N PHE A 204 -1.10 -15.75 6.76
CA PHE A 204 0.17 -15.83 6.04
C PHE A 204 1.34 -16.34 6.89
N SER A 205 1.20 -16.41 8.22
CA SER A 205 2.19 -17.06 9.09
C SER A 205 2.15 -18.59 9.01
N ILE A 206 1.03 -19.18 8.57
CA ILE A 206 0.84 -20.64 8.53
C ILE A 206 1.93 -21.36 7.72
N PRO A 207 2.27 -20.93 6.46
CA PRO A 207 3.35 -21.56 5.70
C PRO A 207 4.71 -21.54 6.43
N PHE A 208 5.00 -20.47 7.20
CA PHE A 208 6.24 -20.37 7.97
C PHE A 208 6.28 -21.35 9.15
N LEU A 209 5.12 -21.65 9.75
CA LEU A 209 4.99 -22.61 10.84
C LEU A 209 5.10 -24.05 10.35
N ILE A 210 4.52 -24.33 9.17
CA ILE A 210 4.53 -25.67 8.57
C ILE A 210 5.91 -25.98 7.96
N GLY A 211 6.54 -25.03 7.28
CA GLY A 211 7.83 -25.21 6.61
C GLY A 211 8.98 -25.56 7.54
N ARG A 212 8.92 -25.21 8.84
CA ARG A 212 9.90 -25.62 9.84
C ARG A 212 9.89 -27.12 10.16
N LYS A 213 8.88 -27.88 9.77
CA LYS A 213 8.78 -29.33 10.03
C LYS A 213 9.28 -30.17 8.87
N ILE A 214 9.73 -29.55 7.76
CA ILE A 214 10.10 -30.26 6.50
C ILE A 214 11.62 -30.23 6.28
N HIS A 215 12.38 -29.65 7.17
CA HIS A 215 13.84 -29.67 7.24
C HIS A 215 14.26 -30.30 8.59
#